data_d4ae589876565074b71d51dc1c7ad5e5
#
_entry.id   d4ae589876565074b71d51dc1c7ad5e5
#
_cell.length_a   1.000
_cell.length_b   1.000
_cell.length_c   1.000
_cell.angle_alpha   90.00
_cell.angle_beta   90.00
_cell.angle_gamma   90.00
#
_symmetry.space_group_name_H-M   'P 1'
#
loop_
_entity.id
_entity.type
_entity.pdbx_description
1 polymer ?
#
loop_
_entity_poly.entity_id
_entity_poly.type
_entity_poly.pdbx_seq_one_letter_code
_entity_poly.pdbx_strand_id
1 'polypeptide(L)'
;MNSEKLSDAIGEVGGRYYEEAATYRRRKHGLVKWAGLAACLALAVAAVLPSAAKQPTTTPDTPSVAMSGVHINEMQQSSVDGTKLVYDPSYYDNAAWDSVDIVKYYGSDLTPAYIPEGLVPASSNGTASVYITKDGKMVEDMVALDFYHDYYADGSPKLTDDVAAVKGFSLEASKLGRLDECCIAVPDGGKVQTTDIGGVCVTFGHHTIDYGPYDPDTHEPSGQYDRYTAEFVSGGIRYRITTDQLAQDEIVKIVSSIIFGEVAEIK
;
A
#
# COMPACT_ATOMS: atom_id res chain seq x y z
N MET A 1 14.17 37.12 15.99
CA MET A 1 14.19 36.99 14.53
C MET A 1 12.83 37.47 14.03
N ASN A 2 12.77 38.49 13.20
CA ASN A 2 11.52 39.14 12.81
C ASN A 2 10.71 38.23 11.88
N SER A 3 9.40 38.09 12.13
CA SER A 3 8.48 37.28 11.33
C SER A 3 8.46 37.63 9.84
N GLU A 4 8.71 38.92 9.50
CA GLU A 4 8.84 39.38 8.11
C GLU A 4 10.02 38.72 7.37
N LYS A 5 11.19 38.60 8.02
CA LYS A 5 12.36 37.94 7.41
C LYS A 5 12.18 36.44 7.19
N LEU A 6 11.34 35.79 7.98
CA LEU A 6 11.01 34.36 7.81
C LEU A 6 10.06 34.20 6.63
N SER A 7 9.07 35.10 6.49
CA SER A 7 8.12 35.09 5.37
C SER A 7 8.79 35.29 4.03
N ASP A 8 9.74 36.27 3.97
CA ASP A 8 10.51 36.56 2.76
C ASP A 8 11.42 35.37 2.36
N ALA A 9 12.06 34.73 3.35
CA ALA A 9 12.90 33.56 3.09
C ALA A 9 12.11 32.36 2.57
N ILE A 10 10.87 32.13 3.07
CA ILE A 10 9.99 31.08 2.58
C ILE A 10 9.47 31.39 1.17
N GLY A 11 9.17 32.65 0.87
CA GLY A 11 8.77 33.10 -0.47
C GLY A 11 9.87 32.91 -1.52
N GLU A 12 11.12 33.19 -1.15
CA GLU A 12 12.30 33.06 -2.04
C GLU A 12 12.61 31.57 -2.35
N VAL A 13 12.44 30.68 -1.37
CA VAL A 13 12.60 29.21 -1.55
C VAL A 13 11.52 28.67 -2.49
N GLY A 14 10.27 29.11 -2.34
CA GLY A 14 9.16 28.69 -3.22
C GLY A 14 9.39 29.04 -4.69
N GLY A 15 9.86 30.28 -4.97
CA GLY A 15 10.13 30.75 -6.34
C GLY A 15 11.21 29.95 -7.06
N ARG A 16 12.29 29.61 -6.37
CA ARG A 16 13.42 28.84 -6.93
C ARG A 16 13.03 27.43 -7.36
N TYR A 17 12.18 26.74 -6.61
CA TYR A 17 11.69 25.41 -6.97
C TYR A 17 10.77 25.44 -8.19
N TYR A 18 9.98 26.50 -8.39
CA TYR A 18 9.12 26.63 -9.56
C TYR A 18 9.92 26.88 -10.84
N GLU A 19 11.02 27.63 -10.79
CA GLU A 19 11.89 27.85 -11.94
C GLU A 19 12.70 26.60 -12.31
N GLU A 20 13.20 25.83 -11.35
CA GLU A 20 13.86 24.55 -11.60
C GLU A 20 12.90 23.49 -12.18
N ALA A 21 11.67 23.39 -11.69
CA ALA A 21 10.66 22.48 -12.21
C ALA A 21 10.26 22.82 -13.66
N ALA A 22 10.18 24.09 -14.01
CA ALA A 22 9.85 24.56 -15.37
C ALA A 22 10.95 24.22 -16.41
N THR A 23 12.20 24.05 -15.97
CA THR A 23 13.35 23.74 -16.85
C THR A 23 13.66 22.25 -16.95
N TYR A 24 13.00 21.39 -16.17
CA TYR A 24 13.22 19.94 -16.18
C TYR A 24 12.67 19.28 -17.44
N ARG A 25 13.53 19.06 -18.41
CA ARG A 25 13.20 18.40 -19.69
C ARG A 25 13.04 16.90 -19.47
N ARG A 26 11.80 16.42 -19.44
CA ARG A 26 11.39 15.00 -19.30
C ARG A 26 12.16 14.12 -20.30
N ARG A 27 13.13 13.32 -19.83
CA ARG A 27 13.76 12.28 -20.65
C ARG A 27 12.72 11.21 -20.96
N LYS A 28 12.42 11.02 -22.24
CA LYS A 28 11.57 9.92 -22.74
C LYS A 28 12.26 8.60 -22.44
N HIS A 29 11.86 7.93 -21.38
CA HIS A 29 12.25 6.52 -21.18
C HIS A 29 11.32 5.63 -22.00
N GLY A 30 11.96 4.78 -22.85
CA GLY A 30 11.32 4.04 -23.90
C GLY A 30 10.36 2.94 -23.43
N LEU A 31 9.53 2.53 -24.35
CA LEU A 31 8.44 1.57 -24.39
C LEU A 31 8.71 0.13 -23.87
N VAL A 32 9.83 -0.12 -23.19
CA VAL A 32 10.22 -1.49 -22.76
C VAL A 32 9.52 -1.94 -21.47
N LYS A 33 8.87 -1.04 -20.71
CA LYS A 33 8.25 -1.37 -19.41
C LYS A 33 6.87 -2.07 -19.49
N TRP A 34 6.27 -2.17 -20.69
CA TRP A 34 4.93 -2.75 -20.86
C TRP A 34 4.92 -4.23 -21.28
N ALA A 35 6.07 -4.81 -21.63
CA ALA A 35 6.13 -6.21 -22.07
C ALA A 35 5.95 -7.23 -20.93
N GLY A 36 6.22 -6.85 -19.67
CA GLY A 36 6.08 -7.74 -18.52
C GLY A 36 4.61 -7.95 -18.08
N LEU A 37 3.78 -6.92 -18.23
CA LEU A 37 2.35 -7.00 -17.82
C LEU A 37 1.51 -7.86 -18.78
N ALA A 38 1.88 -7.92 -20.07
CA ALA A 38 1.15 -8.70 -21.07
C ALA A 38 1.36 -10.22 -20.90
N ALA A 39 2.47 -10.64 -20.34
CA ALA A 39 2.78 -12.08 -20.16
C ALA A 39 1.94 -12.71 -19.02
N CYS A 40 1.64 -11.96 -17.95
CA CYS A 40 0.80 -12.46 -16.86
C CYS A 40 -0.68 -12.60 -17.25
N LEU A 41 -1.19 -11.71 -18.13
CA LEU A 41 -2.57 -11.78 -18.62
C LEU A 41 -2.81 -12.94 -19.61
N ALA A 42 -1.79 -13.37 -20.35
CA ALA A 42 -1.94 -14.45 -21.34
C ALA A 42 -2.01 -15.85 -20.71
N LEU A 43 -1.49 -16.04 -19.49
CA LEU A 43 -1.54 -17.34 -18.78
C LEU A 43 -2.86 -17.57 -18.04
N ALA A 44 -3.60 -16.51 -17.71
CA ALA A 44 -4.88 -16.63 -17.00
C ALA A 44 -6.06 -17.07 -17.88
N VAL A 45 -5.94 -17.01 -19.22
CA VAL A 45 -7.03 -17.35 -20.16
C VAL A 45 -7.02 -18.82 -20.59
N ALA A 46 -5.94 -19.56 -20.36
CA ALA A 46 -5.80 -20.95 -20.85
C ALA A 46 -6.33 -22.04 -19.91
N ALA A 47 -6.86 -21.71 -18.72
CA ALA A 47 -7.22 -22.70 -17.68
C ALA A 47 -8.72 -22.89 -17.46
N VAL A 48 -9.61 -22.46 -18.38
CA VAL A 48 -11.07 -22.69 -18.23
C VAL A 48 -11.56 -23.68 -19.29
N LEU A 49 -11.33 -24.97 -19.06
CA LEU A 49 -12.12 -26.04 -19.66
C LEU A 49 -12.69 -26.92 -18.55
N PRO A 50 -14.02 -27.16 -18.52
CA PRO A 50 -14.62 -27.96 -17.45
C PRO A 50 -14.37 -29.44 -17.74
N SER A 51 -13.57 -30.09 -16.89
CA SER A 51 -13.48 -31.54 -16.83
C SER A 51 -14.44 -32.03 -15.77
N ALA A 52 -15.55 -32.65 -16.17
CA ALA A 52 -16.49 -33.28 -15.27
C ALA A 52 -15.87 -34.55 -14.68
N ALA A 53 -15.26 -34.43 -13.50
CA ALA A 53 -14.86 -35.58 -12.68
C ALA A 53 -15.60 -35.54 -11.33
N LYS A 54 -16.16 -36.69 -10.93
CA LYS A 54 -16.92 -36.91 -9.71
C LYS A 54 -16.17 -36.37 -8.48
N GLN A 55 -16.82 -35.46 -7.75
CA GLN A 55 -16.36 -34.91 -6.49
C GLN A 55 -16.46 -35.95 -5.37
N PRO A 56 -15.39 -36.27 -4.66
CA PRO A 56 -15.51 -36.85 -3.31
C PRO A 56 -15.92 -35.71 -2.37
N THR A 57 -16.90 -35.96 -1.51
CA THR A 57 -17.30 -35.08 -0.40
C THR A 57 -16.14 -35.00 0.60
N THR A 58 -15.24 -34.05 0.40
CA THR A 58 -14.27 -33.66 1.41
C THR A 58 -14.76 -32.35 2.03
N THR A 59 -14.68 -32.26 3.35
CA THR A 59 -14.77 -31.03 4.13
C THR A 59 -13.92 -29.97 3.42
N PRO A 60 -14.39 -28.73 3.21
CA PRO A 60 -13.56 -27.72 2.58
C PRO A 60 -12.30 -27.53 3.43
N ASP A 61 -11.16 -27.94 2.87
CA ASP A 61 -9.86 -27.66 3.49
C ASP A 61 -9.67 -26.14 3.51
N THR A 62 -9.46 -25.57 4.69
CA THR A 62 -9.05 -24.17 4.83
C THR A 62 -7.81 -23.95 3.96
N PRO A 63 -7.78 -22.91 3.10
CA PRO A 63 -6.62 -22.65 2.27
C PRO A 63 -5.39 -22.46 3.14
N SER A 64 -4.26 -23.06 2.75
CA SER A 64 -3.02 -22.93 3.48
C SER A 64 -1.95 -22.26 2.62
N VAL A 65 -1.17 -21.38 3.22
CA VAL A 65 -0.05 -20.70 2.59
C VAL A 65 1.24 -21.19 3.23
N ALA A 66 2.13 -21.76 2.43
CA ALA A 66 3.43 -22.19 2.92
C ALA A 66 4.38 -21.00 3.03
N MET A 67 4.79 -20.62 4.24
CA MET A 67 5.75 -19.52 4.47
C MET A 67 7.09 -19.75 3.79
N SER A 68 7.53 -21.01 3.66
CA SER A 68 8.79 -21.35 2.99
C SER A 68 8.83 -21.00 1.50
N GLY A 69 7.70 -20.72 0.88
CA GLY A 69 7.59 -20.29 -0.52
C GLY A 69 7.42 -18.79 -0.71
N VAL A 70 7.34 -18.00 0.36
CA VAL A 70 7.15 -16.55 0.27
C VAL A 70 8.49 -15.86 0.02
N HIS A 71 8.59 -15.12 -1.09
CA HIS A 71 9.74 -14.30 -1.40
C HIS A 71 9.50 -12.87 -0.94
N ILE A 72 10.40 -12.37 -0.09
CA ILE A 72 10.39 -10.99 0.38
C ILE A 72 11.55 -10.25 -0.29
N ASN A 73 11.23 -9.23 -1.06
CA ASN A 73 12.24 -8.38 -1.69
C ASN A 73 12.80 -7.39 -0.68
N GLU A 74 14.10 -7.14 -0.74
CA GLU A 74 14.69 -6.04 0.00
C GLU A 74 14.27 -4.71 -0.64
N MET A 75 13.66 -3.83 0.13
CA MET A 75 13.24 -2.50 -0.33
C MET A 75 14.39 -1.52 -0.12
N GLN A 76 14.73 -0.77 -1.17
CA GLN A 76 15.50 0.44 -0.99
C GLN A 76 14.55 1.55 -0.54
N GLN A 77 15.01 2.34 0.43
CA GLN A 77 14.37 3.61 0.76
C GLN A 77 14.55 4.53 -0.46
N SER A 78 13.64 4.42 -1.42
CA SER A 78 13.59 5.40 -2.48
C SER A 78 13.18 6.72 -1.82
N SER A 79 13.97 7.76 -2.00
CA SER A 79 13.45 9.10 -1.87
C SER A 79 12.29 9.17 -2.86
N VAL A 80 11.08 9.03 -2.31
CA VAL A 80 9.85 9.16 -3.09
C VAL A 80 9.90 10.55 -3.67
N ASP A 81 10.19 10.63 -4.96
CA ASP A 81 9.92 11.85 -5.73
C ASP A 81 8.40 11.90 -5.86
N GLY A 82 7.78 12.12 -4.67
CA GLY A 82 6.35 12.17 -4.49
C GLY A 82 5.83 13.41 -5.17
N THR A 83 5.66 13.35 -6.47
CA THR A 83 4.63 14.15 -7.11
C THR A 83 3.29 13.59 -6.65
N LYS A 84 2.96 13.86 -5.38
CA LYS A 84 1.59 13.75 -4.91
C LYS A 84 0.74 14.46 -5.93
N LEU A 85 -0.17 13.74 -6.59
CA LEU A 85 -1.07 14.34 -7.56
C LEU A 85 -1.86 15.43 -6.83
N VAL A 86 -1.45 16.67 -7.01
CA VAL A 86 -2.21 17.82 -6.50
C VAL A 86 -3.36 18.02 -7.45
N TYR A 87 -4.56 17.66 -7.01
CA TYR A 87 -5.78 17.92 -7.78
C TYR A 87 -6.12 19.41 -7.67
N ASP A 88 -6.08 20.09 -8.80
CA ASP A 88 -6.50 21.49 -8.88
C ASP A 88 -8.04 21.55 -8.81
N PRO A 89 -8.62 22.25 -7.80
CA PRO A 89 -10.08 22.37 -7.66
C PRO A 89 -10.75 23.07 -8.85
N SER A 90 -9.99 23.71 -9.74
CA SER A 90 -10.52 24.22 -11.00
C SER A 90 -10.96 23.11 -11.97
N TYR A 91 -10.34 21.94 -11.89
CA TYR A 91 -10.58 20.81 -12.79
C TYR A 91 -11.28 19.63 -12.14
N TYR A 92 -11.19 19.48 -10.81
CA TYR A 92 -11.68 18.34 -10.08
C TYR A 92 -12.60 18.75 -8.94
N ASP A 93 -13.57 17.89 -8.65
CA ASP A 93 -14.39 17.95 -7.44
C ASP A 93 -13.94 16.82 -6.51
N ASN A 94 -13.96 17.10 -5.21
CA ASN A 94 -13.74 16.09 -4.18
C ASN A 94 -15.11 15.63 -3.68
N ALA A 95 -15.40 14.33 -3.77
CA ALA A 95 -16.57 13.71 -3.21
C ALA A 95 -16.19 12.87 -2.00
N ALA A 96 -16.85 13.11 -0.88
CA ALA A 96 -16.71 12.27 0.32
C ALA A 96 -17.61 11.04 0.16
N TRP A 97 -17.01 9.85 0.33
CA TRP A 97 -17.72 8.58 0.39
C TRP A 97 -17.85 8.13 1.84
N ASP A 98 -18.98 7.55 2.15
CA ASP A 98 -19.21 6.78 3.37
C ASP A 98 -19.09 5.26 3.10
N SER A 99 -19.32 4.46 4.13
CA SER A 99 -19.24 3.00 4.04
C SER A 99 -20.25 2.42 3.03
N VAL A 100 -21.38 3.07 2.82
CA VAL A 100 -22.39 2.62 1.83
C VAL A 100 -21.89 2.83 0.41
N ASP A 101 -21.27 3.98 0.14
CA ASP A 101 -20.66 4.28 -1.15
C ASP A 101 -19.50 3.34 -1.46
N ILE A 102 -18.64 3.06 -0.47
CA ILE A 102 -17.53 2.13 -0.58
C ILE A 102 -18.03 0.73 -0.93
N VAL A 103 -18.98 0.19 -0.17
CA VAL A 103 -19.56 -1.14 -0.43
C VAL A 103 -20.23 -1.20 -1.79
N LYS A 104 -20.99 -0.17 -2.18
CA LYS A 104 -21.63 -0.09 -3.49
C LYS A 104 -20.63 -0.11 -4.65
N TYR A 105 -19.50 0.58 -4.49
CA TYR A 105 -18.49 0.68 -5.54
C TYR A 105 -17.57 -0.54 -5.59
N TYR A 106 -17.05 -0.97 -4.44
CA TYR A 106 -16.09 -2.08 -4.36
C TYR A 106 -16.76 -3.46 -4.31
N GLY A 107 -17.96 -3.56 -3.80
CA GLY A 107 -18.68 -4.82 -3.55
C GLY A 107 -18.47 -5.37 -2.14
N SER A 108 -17.63 -4.75 -1.33
CA SER A 108 -17.35 -5.05 0.07
C SER A 108 -16.85 -3.81 0.80
N ASP A 109 -16.74 -3.87 2.13
CA ASP A 109 -16.17 -2.81 2.98
C ASP A 109 -14.64 -2.79 2.97
N LEU A 110 -14.01 -3.72 2.22
CA LEU A 110 -12.55 -3.89 2.07
C LEU A 110 -11.82 -4.34 3.36
N THR A 111 -12.53 -4.56 4.46
CA THR A 111 -11.92 -5.02 5.71
C THR A 111 -11.35 -6.42 5.54
N PRO A 112 -10.06 -6.67 5.84
CA PRO A 112 -9.49 -8.01 5.80
C PRO A 112 -10.21 -8.95 6.77
N ALA A 113 -10.39 -10.22 6.38
CA ALA A 113 -10.97 -11.23 7.28
C ALA A 113 -10.03 -11.56 8.46
N TYR A 114 -8.74 -11.27 8.33
CA TYR A 114 -7.76 -11.40 9.41
C TYR A 114 -7.21 -10.04 9.80
N ILE A 115 -7.31 -9.71 11.08
CA ILE A 115 -6.68 -8.55 11.72
C ILE A 115 -5.81 -9.11 12.86
N PRO A 116 -4.50 -8.81 12.91
CA PRO A 116 -3.63 -9.23 14.00
C PRO A 116 -4.18 -8.87 15.38
N GLU A 117 -3.95 -9.75 16.36
CA GLU A 117 -4.44 -9.58 17.72
C GLU A 117 -3.94 -8.26 18.34
N GLY A 118 -4.82 -7.55 19.02
CA GLY A 118 -4.50 -6.30 19.71
C GLY A 118 -4.51 -5.07 18.81
N LEU A 119 -4.82 -5.21 17.52
CA LEU A 119 -5.04 -4.06 16.64
C LEU A 119 -6.52 -3.67 16.61
N VAL A 120 -6.77 -2.38 16.50
CA VAL A 120 -8.12 -1.82 16.40
C VAL A 120 -8.24 -0.94 15.15
N PRO A 121 -9.42 -0.89 14.50
CA PRO A 121 -9.63 -0.05 13.33
C PRO A 121 -9.64 1.43 13.71
N ALA A 122 -9.13 2.28 12.83
CA ALA A 122 -9.29 3.72 12.94
C ALA A 122 -10.77 4.13 12.84
N SER A 123 -11.12 5.22 13.51
CA SER A 123 -12.47 5.79 13.40
C SER A 123 -12.81 6.32 12.01
N SER A 124 -11.81 6.61 11.19
CA SER A 124 -11.92 7.03 9.79
C SER A 124 -12.17 5.87 8.82
N ASN A 125 -11.98 4.61 9.23
CA ASN A 125 -12.27 3.46 8.39
C ASN A 125 -13.75 3.48 7.97
N GLY A 126 -13.99 3.19 6.68
CA GLY A 126 -15.33 3.29 6.10
C GLY A 126 -15.66 4.67 5.52
N THR A 127 -14.68 5.59 5.45
CA THR A 127 -14.80 6.86 4.71
C THR A 127 -13.67 6.99 3.69
N ALA A 128 -13.91 7.70 2.60
CA ALA A 128 -12.89 8.01 1.61
C ALA A 128 -13.16 9.37 0.95
N SER A 129 -12.09 9.96 0.43
CA SER A 129 -12.19 11.11 -0.47
C SER A 129 -11.82 10.69 -1.87
N VAL A 130 -12.76 10.79 -2.82
CA VAL A 130 -12.54 10.44 -4.22
C VAL A 130 -12.55 11.71 -5.08
N TYR A 131 -11.79 11.69 -6.17
CA TYR A 131 -11.71 12.83 -7.08
C TYR A 131 -12.43 12.54 -8.39
N ILE A 132 -13.24 13.52 -8.80
CA ILE A 132 -14.11 13.43 -9.98
C ILE A 132 -13.84 14.66 -10.84
N THR A 133 -13.71 14.50 -12.15
CA THR A 133 -13.63 15.62 -13.09
C THR A 133 -14.96 16.37 -13.15
N LYS A 134 -14.96 17.61 -13.66
CA LYS A 134 -16.17 18.45 -13.78
C LYS A 134 -17.25 17.83 -14.67
N ASP A 135 -16.88 16.90 -15.55
CA ASP A 135 -17.81 16.11 -16.39
C ASP A 135 -18.22 14.78 -15.74
N GLY A 136 -17.87 14.55 -14.48
CA GLY A 136 -18.32 13.41 -13.68
C GLY A 136 -17.50 12.12 -13.82
N LYS A 137 -16.33 12.17 -14.46
CA LYS A 137 -15.44 11.01 -14.56
C LYS A 137 -14.59 10.88 -13.31
N MET A 138 -14.66 9.74 -12.65
CA MET A 138 -13.76 9.43 -11.51
C MET A 138 -12.31 9.31 -11.98
N VAL A 139 -11.40 9.96 -11.26
CA VAL A 139 -9.96 9.98 -11.54
C VAL A 139 -9.12 9.41 -10.42
N GLU A 140 -9.66 9.39 -9.20
CA GLU A 140 -9.08 8.71 -8.04
C GLU A 140 -10.18 8.12 -7.18
N ASP A 141 -9.98 6.89 -6.74
CA ASP A 141 -10.93 6.10 -5.96
C ASP A 141 -10.27 5.44 -4.74
N MET A 142 -9.11 5.92 -4.32
CA MET A 142 -8.35 5.29 -3.24
C MET A 142 -9.12 5.30 -1.92
N VAL A 143 -9.24 4.11 -1.31
CA VAL A 143 -9.73 3.91 0.06
C VAL A 143 -8.56 3.45 0.91
N ALA A 144 -8.34 4.10 2.05
CA ALA A 144 -7.37 3.70 3.06
C ALA A 144 -8.09 3.19 4.31
N LEU A 145 -7.61 2.07 4.85
CA LEU A 145 -8.05 1.49 6.11
C LEU A 145 -6.83 1.31 7.02
N ASP A 146 -6.92 1.81 8.24
CA ASP A 146 -5.86 1.77 9.23
C ASP A 146 -6.24 0.91 10.42
N PHE A 147 -5.29 0.07 10.88
CA PHE A 147 -5.43 -0.83 12.02
C PHE A 147 -4.16 -0.75 12.87
N TYR A 148 -4.24 -0.03 13.98
CA TYR A 148 -3.11 0.17 14.88
C TYR A 148 -3.45 -0.27 16.30
N HIS A 149 -2.44 -0.43 17.14
CA HIS A 149 -2.61 -0.91 18.52
C HIS A 149 -3.43 0.05 19.39
N ASP A 150 -3.37 1.37 19.12
CA ASP A 150 -4.14 2.40 19.82
C ASP A 150 -4.14 3.72 19.02
N TYR A 151 -5.05 4.62 19.36
CA TYR A 151 -5.20 5.93 18.73
C TYR A 151 -5.34 7.05 19.77
N TYR A 152 -4.87 8.25 19.40
CA TYR A 152 -5.17 9.47 20.10
C TYR A 152 -6.62 9.92 19.81
N ALA A 153 -7.12 10.89 20.61
CA ALA A 153 -8.47 11.43 20.45
C ALA A 153 -8.71 12.13 19.10
N ASP A 154 -7.64 12.57 18.41
CA ASP A 154 -7.69 13.18 17.08
C ASP A 154 -7.68 12.12 15.95
N GLY A 155 -7.63 10.83 16.30
CA GLY A 155 -7.62 9.73 15.35
C GLY A 155 -6.23 9.36 14.81
N SER A 156 -5.17 10.06 15.22
CA SER A 156 -3.81 9.66 14.86
C SER A 156 -3.36 8.41 15.66
N PRO A 157 -2.60 7.48 15.05
CA PRO A 157 -2.11 6.29 15.74
C PRO A 157 -1.11 6.66 16.84
N LYS A 158 -1.20 5.97 17.99
CA LYS A 158 -0.24 6.14 19.08
C LYS A 158 1.06 5.43 18.77
N LEU A 159 2.15 6.00 19.30
CA LEU A 159 3.45 5.35 19.32
C LEU A 159 3.48 4.31 20.43
N THR A 160 4.24 3.21 20.23
CA THR A 160 4.53 2.26 21.28
C THR A 160 5.61 2.84 22.24
N ASP A 161 5.52 2.51 23.53
CA ASP A 161 6.42 3.07 24.54
C ASP A 161 7.88 2.57 24.38
N ASP A 162 8.04 1.35 23.87
CA ASP A 162 9.35 0.67 23.74
C ASP A 162 10.11 1.07 22.46
N VAL A 163 9.40 1.33 21.36
CA VAL A 163 10.02 1.65 20.07
C VAL A 163 9.84 3.10 19.67
N ALA A 164 8.89 3.84 20.28
CA ALA A 164 8.48 5.19 19.89
C ALA A 164 8.09 5.28 18.40
N ALA A 165 7.45 4.24 17.88
CA ALA A 165 6.92 4.15 16.53
C ALA A 165 5.53 3.50 16.55
N VAL A 166 4.76 3.66 15.47
CA VAL A 166 3.44 3.03 15.36
C VAL A 166 3.55 1.52 15.25
N LYS A 167 2.56 0.78 15.74
CA LYS A 167 2.47 -0.67 15.59
C LYS A 167 1.13 -1.04 14.98
N GLY A 168 1.17 -1.66 13.81
CA GLY A 168 -0.05 -2.06 13.10
C GLY A 168 0.15 -2.11 11.60
N PHE A 169 -0.92 -1.86 10.84
CA PHE A 169 -0.86 -1.81 9.39
C PHE A 169 -1.86 -0.85 8.79
N SER A 170 -1.56 -0.38 7.59
CA SER A 170 -2.46 0.31 6.68
C SER A 170 -2.74 -0.55 5.44
N LEU A 171 -3.94 -0.44 4.91
CA LEU A 171 -4.38 -1.04 3.66
C LEU A 171 -4.90 0.06 2.75
N GLU A 172 -4.38 0.14 1.54
CA GLU A 172 -4.87 0.99 0.47
C GLU A 172 -5.48 0.13 -0.64
N ALA A 173 -6.62 0.56 -1.17
CA ALA A 173 -7.33 -0.13 -2.25
C ALA A 173 -7.80 0.84 -3.34
N SER A 174 -7.65 0.44 -4.62
CA SER A 174 -8.10 1.24 -5.76
C SER A 174 -8.43 0.35 -6.95
N LYS A 175 -9.60 0.55 -7.58
CA LYS A 175 -9.94 -0.06 -8.87
C LYS A 175 -9.28 0.66 -10.04
N LEU A 176 -9.06 1.96 -9.94
CA LEU A 176 -8.36 2.74 -10.95
C LEU A 176 -6.84 2.50 -10.95
N GLY A 177 -6.33 1.81 -9.92
CA GLY A 177 -4.94 1.44 -9.81
C GLY A 177 -4.00 2.58 -9.39
N ARG A 178 -4.55 3.69 -8.94
CA ARG A 178 -3.79 4.79 -8.37
C ARG A 178 -3.73 4.60 -6.87
N LEU A 179 -2.56 4.24 -6.39
CA LEU A 179 -2.19 4.19 -4.98
C LEU A 179 -1.11 5.24 -4.77
N ASP A 180 -1.01 5.80 -3.58
CA ASP A 180 0.11 6.67 -3.25
C ASP A 180 1.43 5.95 -3.54
N GLU A 181 2.36 6.63 -4.23
CA GLU A 181 3.53 5.99 -4.81
C GLU A 181 4.50 5.50 -3.72
N CYS A 182 4.40 4.24 -3.41
CA CYS A 182 5.46 3.49 -2.78
C CYS A 182 5.70 2.28 -3.68
N CYS A 183 6.78 2.22 -4.36
CA CYS A 183 7.12 1.05 -5.18
C CYS A 183 8.00 0.12 -4.36
N ILE A 184 7.72 -1.18 -4.39
CA ILE A 184 8.68 -2.17 -3.91
C ILE A 184 9.84 -2.13 -4.90
N ALA A 185 10.91 -1.44 -4.52
CA ALA A 185 12.12 -1.33 -5.29
C ALA A 185 13.13 -2.36 -4.79
N VAL A 186 13.85 -2.99 -5.71
CA VAL A 186 15.00 -3.83 -5.39
C VAL A 186 16.29 -3.10 -5.74
N PRO A 187 17.44 -3.44 -5.11
CA PRO A 187 18.73 -2.87 -5.44
C PRO A 187 19.02 -2.95 -6.94
N ASP A 188 19.85 -2.03 -7.44
CA ASP A 188 20.26 -1.98 -8.83
C ASP A 188 20.76 -3.36 -9.33
N GLY A 189 20.14 -3.86 -10.38
CA GLY A 189 20.42 -5.18 -10.96
C GLY A 189 19.67 -6.35 -10.33
N GLY A 190 18.89 -6.12 -9.27
CA GLY A 190 17.98 -7.09 -8.69
C GLY A 190 16.73 -7.30 -9.55
N LYS A 191 16.09 -8.47 -9.39
CA LYS A 191 14.78 -8.75 -9.98
C LYS A 191 13.74 -8.78 -8.85
N VAL A 192 12.65 -8.06 -9.04
CA VAL A 192 11.48 -8.20 -8.19
C VAL A 192 10.94 -9.62 -8.32
N GLN A 193 10.81 -10.32 -7.20
CA GLN A 193 10.21 -11.64 -7.13
C GLN A 193 8.78 -11.53 -6.64
N THR A 194 7.94 -12.39 -7.15
CA THR A 194 6.53 -12.49 -6.72
C THR A 194 6.27 -13.87 -6.14
N THR A 195 5.33 -13.92 -5.21
CA THR A 195 4.80 -15.16 -4.63
C THR A 195 3.39 -15.36 -5.15
N ASP A 196 3.06 -16.58 -5.58
CA ASP A 196 1.68 -16.92 -5.91
C ASP A 196 0.93 -17.33 -4.64
N ILE A 197 -0.18 -16.65 -4.37
CA ILE A 197 -1.10 -16.97 -3.27
C ILE A 197 -2.49 -17.16 -3.89
N GLY A 198 -2.94 -18.41 -3.99
CA GLY A 198 -4.26 -18.73 -4.53
C GLY A 198 -4.50 -18.25 -5.98
N GLY A 199 -3.47 -18.24 -6.81
CA GLY A 199 -3.52 -17.75 -8.19
C GLY A 199 -3.36 -16.23 -8.32
N VAL A 200 -3.07 -15.53 -7.21
CA VAL A 200 -2.78 -14.09 -7.19
C VAL A 200 -1.28 -13.87 -7.04
N CYS A 201 -0.67 -13.15 -7.97
CA CYS A 201 0.74 -12.73 -7.86
C CYS A 201 0.85 -11.61 -6.84
N VAL A 202 1.57 -11.85 -5.75
CA VAL A 202 1.84 -10.88 -4.67
C VAL A 202 3.31 -10.52 -4.67
N THR A 203 3.61 -9.24 -4.66
CA THR A 203 4.96 -8.71 -4.46
C THR A 203 5.12 -8.29 -3.01
N PHE A 204 6.04 -8.92 -2.28
CA PHE A 204 6.38 -8.53 -0.91
C PHE A 204 7.71 -7.78 -0.89
N GLY A 205 7.78 -6.77 -0.01
CA GLY A 205 9.01 -6.04 0.28
C GLY A 205 9.24 -5.89 1.76
N HIS A 206 10.51 -5.75 2.14
CA HIS A 206 10.96 -5.54 3.52
C HIS A 206 11.99 -4.44 3.55
N HIS A 207 11.93 -3.59 4.55
CA HIS A 207 13.03 -2.72 4.93
C HIS A 207 12.98 -2.42 6.43
N THR A 208 14.15 -2.12 6.97
CA THR A 208 14.31 -1.71 8.34
C THR A 208 14.16 -0.20 8.46
N ILE A 209 13.33 0.26 9.40
CA ILE A 209 13.10 1.68 9.68
C ILE A 209 13.89 2.07 10.93
N ASP A 210 14.69 3.10 10.80
CA ASP A 210 15.39 3.74 11.92
C ASP A 210 14.41 4.61 12.71
N TYR A 211 14.53 4.60 14.05
CA TYR A 211 13.74 5.48 14.91
C TYR A 211 14.57 6.11 16.04
N GLY A 212 14.00 7.14 16.64
CA GLY A 212 14.48 7.78 17.87
C GLY A 212 15.25 9.05 17.63
N PRO A 213 15.89 9.63 18.68
CA PRO A 213 17.01 10.53 18.47
C PRO A 213 18.23 9.74 18.03
N TYR A 214 18.99 10.29 17.11
CA TYR A 214 20.29 9.75 16.71
C TYR A 214 21.35 10.13 17.74
N ASP A 215 22.27 9.21 18.01
CA ASP A 215 23.44 9.48 18.84
C ASP A 215 24.27 10.61 18.18
N PRO A 216 24.61 11.69 18.92
CA PRO A 216 25.28 12.85 18.34
C PRO A 216 26.73 12.58 17.88
N ASP A 217 27.38 11.55 18.43
CA ASP A 217 28.79 11.23 18.15
C ASP A 217 28.90 10.15 17.07
N THR A 218 28.07 9.10 17.14
CA THR A 218 28.12 7.95 16.20
C THR A 218 27.15 8.09 15.03
N HIS A 219 26.14 8.94 15.15
CA HIS A 219 25.03 9.07 14.21
C HIS A 219 24.18 7.79 14.05
N GLU A 220 24.24 6.91 15.04
CA GLU A 220 23.40 5.71 15.06
C GLU A 220 22.00 6.04 15.59
N PRO A 221 20.93 5.43 15.02
CA PRO A 221 19.57 5.60 15.52
C PRO A 221 19.40 4.95 16.89
N SER A 222 18.42 5.38 17.68
CA SER A 222 18.09 4.76 18.97
C SER A 222 17.68 3.29 18.83
N GLY A 223 17.16 2.91 17.67
CA GLY A 223 16.83 1.53 17.34
C GLY A 223 16.22 1.42 15.95
N GLN A 224 15.79 0.21 15.63
CA GLN A 224 15.26 -0.16 14.32
C GLN A 224 14.05 -1.08 14.50
N TYR A 225 13.12 -1.04 13.54
CA TYR A 225 12.04 -2.01 13.43
C TYR A 225 11.79 -2.40 11.97
N ASP A 226 11.16 -3.55 11.78
CA ASP A 226 10.85 -4.06 10.45
C ASP A 226 9.53 -3.48 9.92
N ARG A 227 9.55 -3.06 8.65
CA ARG A 227 8.39 -2.73 7.86
C ARG A 227 8.27 -3.69 6.69
N TYR A 228 7.09 -4.26 6.51
CA TYR A 228 6.79 -5.08 5.35
C TYR A 228 5.72 -4.38 4.51
N THR A 229 5.82 -4.54 3.19
CA THR A 229 4.83 -4.04 2.23
C THR A 229 4.44 -5.17 1.29
N ALA A 230 3.16 -5.27 0.95
CA ALA A 230 2.64 -6.17 -0.05
C ALA A 230 1.85 -5.41 -1.10
N GLU A 231 2.07 -5.73 -2.39
CA GLU A 231 1.30 -5.19 -3.52
C GLU A 231 0.76 -6.33 -4.37
N PHE A 232 -0.55 -6.29 -4.68
CA PHE A 232 -1.21 -7.28 -5.50
C PHE A 232 -2.51 -6.75 -6.11
N VAL A 233 -3.07 -7.51 -7.06
CA VAL A 233 -4.39 -7.24 -7.63
C VAL A 233 -5.27 -8.47 -7.40
N SER A 234 -6.40 -8.29 -6.74
CA SER A 234 -7.38 -9.34 -6.50
C SER A 234 -8.78 -8.80 -6.81
N GLY A 235 -9.61 -9.57 -7.54
CA GLY A 235 -10.96 -9.15 -7.92
C GLY A 235 -11.03 -7.83 -8.72
N GLY A 236 -9.96 -7.44 -9.42
CA GLY A 236 -9.88 -6.18 -10.16
C GLY A 236 -9.60 -4.96 -9.28
N ILE A 237 -9.29 -5.16 -8.01
CA ILE A 237 -8.89 -4.13 -7.06
C ILE A 237 -7.39 -4.27 -6.81
N ARG A 238 -6.66 -3.18 -6.93
CA ARG A 238 -5.25 -3.11 -6.53
C ARG A 238 -5.20 -2.81 -5.04
N TYR A 239 -4.41 -3.60 -4.34
CA TYR A 239 -4.15 -3.46 -2.91
C TYR A 239 -2.69 -3.16 -2.65
N ARG A 240 -2.46 -2.32 -1.64
CA ARG A 240 -1.18 -2.17 -0.95
C ARG A 240 -1.42 -2.32 0.54
N ILE A 241 -0.58 -3.12 1.19
CA ILE A 241 -0.58 -3.27 2.64
C ILE A 241 0.81 -2.89 3.13
N THR A 242 0.88 -2.04 4.14
CA THR A 242 2.12 -1.67 4.82
C THR A 242 1.98 -1.97 6.29
N THR A 243 2.90 -2.75 6.85
CA THR A 243 2.92 -3.12 8.27
C THR A 243 4.10 -2.49 8.97
N ASP A 244 3.89 -2.02 10.18
CA ASP A 244 4.93 -1.50 11.08
C ASP A 244 4.98 -2.32 12.35
N GLN A 245 6.18 -2.80 12.75
CA GLN A 245 6.42 -3.57 13.96
C GLN A 245 5.57 -4.86 14.08
N LEU A 246 5.16 -5.43 12.96
CA LEU A 246 4.50 -6.73 12.92
C LEU A 246 5.48 -7.79 12.41
N ALA A 247 5.29 -9.04 12.84
CA ALA A 247 6.07 -10.16 12.31
C ALA A 247 5.76 -10.41 10.82
N GLN A 248 6.73 -10.96 10.09
CA GLN A 248 6.61 -11.24 8.67
C GLN A 248 5.39 -12.11 8.31
N ASP A 249 5.04 -13.07 9.15
CA ASP A 249 3.89 -13.94 8.90
C ASP A 249 2.55 -13.20 9.01
N GLU A 250 2.48 -12.08 9.74
CA GLU A 250 1.27 -11.29 9.88
C GLU A 250 0.85 -10.66 8.54
N ILE A 251 1.78 -10.07 7.78
CA ILE A 251 1.42 -9.51 6.47
C ILE A 251 0.95 -10.60 5.50
N VAL A 252 1.52 -11.80 5.57
CA VAL A 252 1.09 -12.93 4.73
C VAL A 252 -0.33 -13.39 5.10
N LYS A 253 -0.68 -13.42 6.39
CA LYS A 253 -2.04 -13.72 6.86
C LYS A 253 -3.04 -12.66 6.40
N ILE A 254 -2.69 -11.37 6.52
CA ILE A 254 -3.56 -10.27 6.07
C ILE A 254 -3.83 -10.40 4.56
N VAL A 255 -2.77 -10.55 3.73
CA VAL A 255 -2.88 -10.72 2.28
C VAL A 255 -3.75 -11.93 1.93
N SER A 256 -3.47 -13.08 2.56
CA SER A 256 -4.21 -14.32 2.34
C SER A 256 -5.69 -14.17 2.67
N SER A 257 -6.02 -13.45 3.75
CA SER A 257 -7.40 -13.22 4.15
C SER A 257 -8.20 -12.37 3.17
N ILE A 258 -7.53 -11.45 2.46
CA ILE A 258 -8.15 -10.66 1.40
C ILE A 258 -8.39 -11.53 0.15
N ILE A 259 -7.41 -12.37 -0.21
CA ILE A 259 -7.47 -13.21 -1.41
C ILE A 259 -8.51 -14.31 -1.28
N PHE A 260 -8.56 -14.99 -0.13
CA PHE A 260 -9.46 -16.12 0.10
C PHE A 260 -10.80 -15.74 0.73
N GLY A 261 -10.93 -14.51 1.30
CA GLY A 261 -12.11 -14.08 2.05
C GLY A 261 -12.25 -14.76 3.43
N GLU A 262 -11.21 -15.46 3.88
CA GLU A 262 -11.15 -16.18 5.15
C GLU A 262 -9.71 -16.22 5.68
N VAL A 263 -9.55 -16.59 6.94
CA VAL A 263 -8.22 -16.75 7.56
C VAL A 263 -7.58 -18.03 7.02
N ALA A 264 -6.51 -17.89 6.24
CA ALA A 264 -5.72 -19.01 5.76
C ALA A 264 -4.76 -19.52 6.85
N GLU A 265 -4.62 -20.85 6.98
CA GLU A 265 -3.56 -21.41 7.81
C GLU A 265 -2.20 -21.25 7.14
N ILE A 266 -1.22 -20.75 7.91
CA ILE A 266 0.18 -20.66 7.48
C ILE A 266 0.92 -21.89 7.98
N LYS A 267 1.57 -22.63 7.06
CA LYS A 267 2.37 -23.82 7.32
C LYS A 267 3.85 -23.57 7.09
#